data_85037574ed0b301c9d45d2155cd14e3c
#
_entry.id   85037574ed0b301c9d45d2155cd14e3c
#
_cell.length_a   1.000
_cell.length_b   1.000
_cell.length_c   1.000
_cell.angle_alpha   90.00
_cell.angle_beta   90.00
_cell.angle_gamma   90.00
#
_symmetry.space_group_name_H-M   'P 1'
#
loop_
_entity.id
_entity.type
_entity.pdbx_description
1 polymer ?
#
loop_
_entity_poly.entity_id
_entity_poly.type
_entity_poly.pdbx_seq_one_letter_code
_entity_poly.pdbx_strand_id
1 'polypeptide(L)' 'MGAKKSYVVVSFHTTNDAMAVADVAGSAGLSGRLAPIPRQISAGCGLAWIEPAENRTRIVDPVRQNDLEYAGIDLLDL' A
#
# COMPACT_ATOMS: atom_id res chain seq x y z
N MET A 1 -22.54 8.92 10.79
CA MET A 1 -21.23 9.42 11.10
C MET A 1 -20.16 8.41 10.78
N GLY A 2 -19.33 8.69 9.87
CA GLY A 2 -18.31 7.75 9.47
C GLY A 2 -17.17 7.69 10.49
N ALA A 3 -17.00 6.57 11.15
CA ALA A 3 -15.79 6.33 11.91
C ALA A 3 -14.64 6.11 10.92
N LYS A 4 -13.47 6.64 11.23
CA LYS A 4 -12.28 6.38 10.44
C LYS A 4 -11.89 4.92 10.59
N LYS A 5 -11.42 4.36 9.50
CA LYS A 5 -10.85 3.01 9.49
C LYS A 5 -9.34 3.08 9.42
N SER A 6 -8.71 2.07 9.96
CA SER A 6 -7.26 1.92 9.86
C SER A 6 -6.88 1.23 8.56
N TYR A 7 -5.86 1.77 7.91
CA TYR A 7 -5.32 1.22 6.66
C TYR A 7 -3.82 1.07 6.76
N VAL A 8 -3.29 0.04 6.11
CA VAL A 8 -1.87 -0.03 5.85
C VAL A 8 -1.63 0.63 4.49
N VAL A 9 -0.66 1.55 4.47
CA VAL A 9 -0.35 2.35 3.29
C VAL A 9 1.08 2.04 2.88
N VAL A 10 1.26 1.48 1.69
CA VAL A 10 2.58 1.21 1.14
C VAL A 10 2.89 2.30 0.13
N SER A 11 3.91 3.09 0.40
CA SER A 11 4.33 4.17 -0.48
C SER A 11 5.54 3.74 -1.32
N PHE A 12 5.74 4.41 -2.45
CA PHE A 12 6.72 3.98 -3.45
C PHE A 12 7.61 5.12 -3.92
N HIS A 13 8.82 4.77 -4.33
CA HIS A 13 9.74 5.72 -4.97
C HIS A 13 9.39 5.95 -6.44
N THR A 14 8.91 4.92 -7.11
CA THR A 14 8.62 4.98 -8.56
C THR A 14 7.26 4.37 -8.87
N THR A 15 6.71 4.77 -10.01
CA THR A 15 5.46 4.21 -10.51
C THR A 15 5.59 2.72 -10.82
N ASN A 16 6.76 2.29 -11.33
CA ASN A 16 7.00 0.88 -11.60
C ASN A 16 6.90 0.02 -10.34
N ASP A 17 7.44 0.52 -9.23
CA ASP A 17 7.34 -0.17 -7.95
C ASP A 17 5.89 -0.31 -7.51
N ALA A 18 5.11 0.76 -7.67
CA ALA A 18 3.69 0.76 -7.34
C ALA A 18 2.93 -0.29 -8.17
N MET A 19 3.22 -0.38 -9.45
CA MET A 19 2.55 -1.34 -10.32
C MET A 19 2.92 -2.78 -9.98
N ALA A 20 4.18 -3.02 -9.60
CA ALA A 20 4.62 -4.36 -9.18
C ALA A 20 3.86 -4.83 -7.93
N VAL A 21 3.68 -3.96 -6.96
CA VAL A 21 2.92 -4.29 -5.75
C VAL A 21 1.44 -4.49 -6.10
N ALA A 22 0.89 -3.67 -6.97
CA ALA A 22 -0.51 -3.82 -7.39
C ALA A 22 -0.75 -5.20 -8.04
N ASP A 23 0.18 -5.68 -8.87
CA ASP A 23 0.08 -6.99 -9.49
C ASP A 23 0.06 -8.11 -8.45
N VAL A 24 0.97 -8.05 -7.49
CA VAL A 24 1.06 -9.07 -6.45
C VAL A 24 -0.18 -9.04 -5.57
N ALA A 25 -0.65 -7.86 -5.19
CA ALA A 25 -1.86 -7.70 -4.39
C ALA A 25 -3.09 -8.22 -5.12
N GLY A 26 -3.20 -7.94 -6.41
CA GLY A 26 -4.29 -8.44 -7.24
C GLY A 26 -4.29 -9.97 -7.30
N SER A 27 -3.13 -10.58 -7.50
CA SER A 27 -2.99 -12.04 -7.52
C SER A 27 -3.32 -12.68 -6.18
N ALA A 28 -3.09 -11.99 -5.09
CA ALA A 28 -3.43 -12.46 -3.75
C ALA A 28 -4.90 -12.24 -3.39
N GLY A 29 -5.68 -11.60 -4.25
CA GLY A 29 -7.09 -11.32 -4.01
C GLY A 29 -7.33 -10.25 -2.96
N LEU A 30 -6.38 -9.33 -2.78
CA LEU A 30 -6.52 -8.26 -1.81
C LEU A 30 -7.49 -7.19 -2.31
N SER A 31 -8.21 -6.58 -1.35
CA SER A 31 -9.26 -5.62 -1.66
C SER A 31 -8.77 -4.17 -1.77
N GLY A 32 -7.49 -3.92 -1.50
CA GLY A 32 -6.94 -2.58 -1.58
C GLY A 32 -6.83 -2.05 -3.00
N ARG A 33 -6.21 -0.88 -3.13
CA ARG A 33 -6.08 -0.22 -4.44
C ARG A 33 -4.92 0.76 -4.44
N LEU A 34 -4.44 1.07 -5.64
CA LEU A 34 -3.56 2.21 -5.83
C LEU A 34 -4.37 3.50 -5.75
N ALA A 35 -3.82 4.48 -5.08
CA ALA A 35 -4.47 5.78 -4.88
C ALA A 35 -3.41 6.86 -4.71
N PRO A 36 -3.79 8.13 -4.85
CA PRO A 36 -2.89 9.22 -4.51
C PRO A 36 -2.41 9.07 -3.06
N ILE A 37 -1.14 9.38 -2.84
CA ILE A 37 -0.54 9.25 -1.52
C ILE A 37 -1.23 10.17 -0.52
N PRO A 38 -1.57 9.70 0.70
CA PRO A 38 -2.15 10.57 1.73
C PRO A 38 -1.19 11.70 2.11
N ARG A 39 -1.76 12.84 2.52
CA ARG A 39 -0.98 14.02 2.90
C ARG A 39 0.03 13.76 3.99
N GLN A 40 -0.28 12.82 4.88
CA GLN A 40 0.55 12.49 6.02
C GLN A 40 1.87 11.83 5.61
N ILE A 41 1.96 11.34 4.37
CA ILE A 41 3.11 10.62 3.87
C ILE A 41 3.72 11.40 2.71
N SER A 42 5.05 11.44 2.69
CA SER A 42 5.80 12.04 1.60
C SER A 42 6.57 10.94 0.87
N ALA A 43 6.32 10.78 -0.42
CA ALA A 43 7.04 9.80 -1.23
C ALA A 43 7.13 10.28 -2.67
N GLY A 44 8.12 9.74 -3.39
CA GLY A 44 8.55 10.29 -4.67
C GLY A 44 7.55 10.22 -5.81
N CYS A 45 6.78 9.14 -5.95
CA CYS A 45 5.92 8.99 -7.11
C CYS A 45 4.48 9.46 -6.90
N GLY A 46 4.12 9.83 -5.68
CA GLY A 46 2.78 10.32 -5.37
C GLY A 46 1.69 9.26 -5.35
N LEU A 47 2.05 8.00 -5.48
CA LEU A 47 1.11 6.87 -5.42
C LEU A 47 1.39 6.00 -4.20
N ALA A 48 0.33 5.37 -3.70
CA ALA A 48 0.44 4.40 -2.62
C ALA A 48 -0.57 3.28 -2.84
N TRP A 49 -0.26 2.09 -2.30
CA TRP A 49 -1.24 1.03 -2.18
C TRP A 49 -1.90 1.16 -0.82
N ILE A 50 -3.23 1.24 -0.81
CA ILE A 50 -4.01 1.41 0.40
C ILE A 50 -4.82 0.14 0.62
N GLU A 51 -4.53 -0.54 1.73
CA GLU A 51 -5.14 -1.82 2.07
C GLU A 51 -5.77 -1.72 3.45
N PRO A 52 -6.95 -2.31 3.68
CA PRO A 52 -7.48 -2.38 5.05
C PRO A 52 -6.46 -2.99 6.01
N ALA A 53 -6.35 -2.43 7.21
CA ALA A 53 -5.33 -2.83 8.17
C ALA A 53 -5.40 -4.32 8.55
N GLU A 54 -6.59 -4.90 8.50
CA GLU A 54 -6.79 -6.33 8.74
C GLU A 54 -6.03 -7.22 7.75
N ASN A 55 -5.66 -6.68 6.58
CA ASN A 55 -4.91 -7.39 5.55
C ASN A 55 -3.43 -7.05 5.57
N ARG A 56 -2.93 -6.43 6.64
CA ARG A 56 -1.54 -5.96 6.70
C ARG A 56 -0.54 -7.07 6.36
N THR A 57 -0.64 -8.21 7.00
CA THR A 57 0.28 -9.31 6.75
C THR A 57 0.16 -9.81 5.32
N ARG A 58 -1.04 -9.84 4.78
CA ARG A 58 -1.31 -10.32 3.43
C ARG A 58 -0.69 -9.42 2.35
N ILE A 59 -0.49 -8.14 2.63
CA ILE A 59 0.18 -7.24 1.67
C ILE A 59 1.69 -7.17 1.95
N VAL A 60 2.09 -7.12 3.21
CA VAL A 60 3.50 -6.97 3.57
C VAL A 60 4.31 -8.22 3.23
N ASP A 61 3.78 -9.40 3.51
CA ASP A 61 4.52 -10.65 3.27
C ASP A 61 4.86 -10.86 1.79
N PRO A 62 3.91 -10.76 0.84
CA PRO A 62 4.25 -10.89 -0.58
C PRO A 62 5.25 -9.85 -1.06
N VAL A 63 5.17 -8.62 -0.56
CA VAL A 63 6.10 -7.56 -0.93
C VAL A 63 7.52 -7.97 -0.53
N ARG A 64 7.69 -8.47 0.68
CA ARG A 64 9.00 -8.92 1.18
C ARG A 64 9.48 -10.19 0.49
N GLN A 65 8.60 -11.16 0.30
CA GLN A 65 8.94 -12.43 -0.33
C GLN A 65 9.38 -12.28 -1.78
N ASN A 66 8.84 -11.29 -2.48
CA ASN A 66 9.17 -11.03 -3.88
C ASN A 66 10.23 -9.94 -4.04
N ASP A 67 10.85 -9.50 -2.96
CA ASP A 67 11.86 -8.43 -2.98
C ASP A 67 11.39 -7.17 -3.71
N LEU A 68 10.13 -6.81 -3.53
CA LEU A 68 9.59 -5.62 -4.16
C LEU A 68 10.06 -4.36 -3.44
N GLU A 69 10.39 -3.34 -4.21
CA GLU A 69 10.82 -2.06 -3.65
C GLU A 69 9.63 -1.23 -3.18
N TYR A 70 9.83 -0.54 -2.06
CA TYR A 70 8.84 0.42 -1.55
C TYR A 70 9.56 1.52 -0.77
N ALA A 71 8.90 2.66 -0.60
CA ALA A 71 9.46 3.78 0.15
C ALA A 71 9.14 3.67 1.64
N GLY A 72 7.94 3.25 1.99
CA GLY A 72 7.55 3.11 3.38
C GLY A 72 6.26 2.32 3.53
N ILE A 73 6.04 1.84 4.76
CA ILE A 73 4.81 1.16 5.14
C ILE A 73 4.32 1.83 6.42
N ASP A 74 3.12 2.39 6.37
CA ASP A 74 2.54 3.15 7.48
C ASP A 74 1.13 2.65 7.79
N LEU A 75 0.73 2.82 9.04
CA LEU A 75 -0.65 2.60 9.47
C LEU A 75 -1.30 3.95 9.66
N LEU A 76 -2.38 4.19 8.95
CA LEU A 76 -3.10 5.45 9.01
C LEU A 76 -4.59 5.22 9.18
N ASP A 77 -5.23 6.13 9.88
CA ASP A 77 -6.68 6.22 9.94
C ASP A 77 -7.16 7.16 8.84
N LEU A 78 -7.95 6.62 7.95
CA LEU A 78 -8.40 7.39 6.78
C LEU A 78 -9.93 7.42 6.69
#